data_62615faedc05c69fb244691872c2a46a
#
_entry.id   62615faedc05c69fb244691872c2a46a
#
_cell.length_a   1.000
_cell.length_b   1.000
_cell.length_c   1.000
_cell.angle_alpha   90.00
_cell.angle_beta   90.00
_cell.angle_gamma   90.00
#
_symmetry.space_group_name_H-M   'P 1'
#
loop_
_entity.id
_entity.type
_entity.pdbx_description
1 polymer ?
#
loop_
_entity_poly.entity_id
_entity_poly.type
_entity_poly.pdbx_seq_one_letter_code
_entity_poly.pdbx_strand_id
1 'polypeptide(L)'
;MEDYNKIIESLGVKYIKSRNIRILQPIRIKNFYDVENTLLVLYDGEISFGDGEKVEAGDMLFIPGGKMLSVTYGSSDKPKVITNEEFMTHRELYFDSDKEASHIGKLSGSFGYVAFEAKVFDSVNFFTSLDVPPFIIKGEDELARTIGQVLAEELADIAGKGRVLKIKTEEIVIGVVRYILKHHLFVEQLATNSTYFKDPRLIDIFAYIKDNIGGDLSNKVLANVANVSEDYVGQYFKMLTGINPQDYIEYQRMESAVSLLRTSKKSIRAIGAEVGYKDTAYFCRRFKMMFGIPAGKMRRRESLMNL
;
A
#
# COMPACT_ATOMS: atom_id res chain seq x y z
N MET A 1 -20.20 -14.67 -9.29
CA MET A 1 -20.39 -13.21 -9.41
C MET A 1 -21.00 -12.57 -8.16
N GLU A 2 -22.05 -13.12 -7.56
CA GLU A 2 -22.65 -12.55 -6.33
C GLU A 2 -21.68 -12.34 -5.16
N ASP A 3 -20.74 -13.25 -4.97
CA ASP A 3 -19.80 -13.18 -3.85
C ASP A 3 -18.81 -12.02 -3.95
N TYR A 4 -18.36 -11.70 -5.17
CA TYR A 4 -17.44 -10.58 -5.39
C TYR A 4 -18.12 -9.22 -5.27
N ASN A 5 -19.41 -9.12 -5.62
CA ASN A 5 -20.17 -7.89 -5.42
C ASN A 5 -20.24 -7.51 -3.93
N LYS A 6 -20.50 -8.47 -3.05
CA LYS A 6 -20.52 -8.23 -1.60
C LYS A 6 -19.17 -7.76 -1.06
N ILE A 7 -18.07 -8.33 -1.58
CA ILE A 7 -16.72 -7.91 -1.20
C ILE A 7 -16.48 -6.46 -1.66
N ILE A 8 -16.78 -6.15 -2.93
CA ILE A 8 -16.61 -4.80 -3.49
C ILE A 8 -17.45 -3.78 -2.71
N GLU A 9 -18.69 -4.11 -2.38
CA GLU A 9 -19.58 -3.26 -1.60
C GLU A 9 -19.10 -3.03 -0.16
N SER A 10 -18.33 -3.97 0.40
CA SER A 10 -17.75 -3.87 1.75
C SER A 10 -16.40 -3.14 1.80
N LEU A 11 -15.83 -2.75 0.63
CA LEU A 11 -14.53 -2.07 0.58
C LEU A 11 -14.63 -0.63 1.06
N GLY A 12 -13.99 -0.35 2.18
CA GLY A 12 -13.63 1.00 2.60
C GLY A 12 -12.42 1.49 1.82
N VAL A 13 -12.57 2.54 1.02
CA VAL A 13 -11.48 3.14 0.24
C VAL A 13 -11.15 4.52 0.77
N LYS A 14 -9.84 4.79 0.92
CA LYS A 14 -9.33 6.07 1.36
C LYS A 14 -8.26 6.57 0.40
N TYR A 15 -8.47 7.73 -0.18
CA TYR A 15 -7.44 8.47 -0.90
C TYR A 15 -6.32 8.90 0.05
N ILE A 16 -5.07 8.74 -0.35
CA ILE A 16 -3.90 9.17 0.43
C ILE A 16 -3.20 10.32 -0.27
N LYS A 17 -2.75 10.11 -1.50
CA LYS A 17 -2.01 11.11 -2.29
C LYS A 17 -1.98 10.74 -3.77
N SER A 18 -1.76 11.73 -4.61
CA SER A 18 -1.43 11.53 -6.03
C SER A 18 -0.43 12.57 -6.49
N ARG A 19 0.42 12.23 -7.47
CA ARG A 19 1.42 13.15 -8.05
C ARG A 19 1.75 12.73 -9.48
N ASN A 20 2.08 13.73 -10.30
CA ASN A 20 2.83 13.51 -11.51
C ASN A 20 4.32 13.57 -11.18
N ILE A 21 5.08 12.65 -11.74
CA ILE A 21 6.52 12.51 -11.49
C ILE A 21 7.27 12.50 -12.81
N ARG A 22 8.35 13.28 -12.87
CA ARG A 22 9.34 13.25 -13.95
C ARG A 22 10.57 12.50 -13.43
N ILE A 23 11.05 11.54 -14.21
CA ILE A 23 12.25 10.76 -13.91
C ILE A 23 13.45 11.54 -14.46
N LEU A 24 14.28 12.08 -13.59
CA LEU A 24 15.44 12.90 -13.96
C LEU A 24 16.62 12.03 -14.42
N GLN A 25 16.81 10.87 -13.80
CA GLN A 25 17.85 9.92 -14.17
C GLN A 25 17.42 8.48 -13.86
N PRO A 26 17.91 7.48 -14.64
CA PRO A 26 17.56 6.08 -14.40
C PRO A 26 18.10 5.59 -13.05
N ILE A 27 17.21 5.01 -12.24
CA ILE A 27 17.57 4.43 -10.95
C ILE A 27 16.92 3.08 -10.75
N ARG A 28 17.59 2.20 -10.00
CA ARG A 28 17.04 0.96 -9.47
C ARG A 28 16.99 1.04 -7.95
N ILE A 29 15.79 1.02 -7.40
CA ILE A 29 15.57 1.02 -5.95
C ILE A 29 15.45 -0.43 -5.50
N LYS A 30 16.42 -0.89 -4.68
CA LYS A 30 16.33 -2.17 -3.99
C LYS A 30 15.44 -2.05 -2.77
N ASN A 31 14.61 -3.05 -2.54
CA ASN A 31 13.71 -3.13 -1.38
C ASN A 31 12.79 -1.89 -1.26
N PHE A 32 12.23 -1.44 -2.41
CA PHE A 32 11.17 -0.45 -2.39
C PHE A 32 10.00 -1.01 -1.57
N TYR A 33 9.50 -0.19 -0.67
CA TYR A 33 8.38 -0.55 0.20
C TYR A 33 7.47 0.66 0.40
N ASP A 34 6.18 0.44 0.28
CA ASP A 34 5.15 1.38 0.75
C ASP A 34 4.05 0.61 1.49
N VAL A 35 3.34 1.27 2.39
CA VAL A 35 2.20 0.67 3.13
C VAL A 35 0.91 0.80 2.36
N GLU A 36 0.81 1.80 1.48
CA GLU A 36 -0.36 2.03 0.64
C GLU A 36 -0.29 1.24 -0.66
N ASN A 37 -1.47 0.92 -1.17
CA ASN A 37 -1.57 0.46 -2.55
C ASN A 37 -1.30 1.64 -3.48
N THR A 38 -0.54 1.39 -4.54
CA THR A 38 -0.21 2.39 -5.54
C THR A 38 -0.61 1.90 -6.92
N LEU A 39 -1.38 2.70 -7.66
CA LEU A 39 -1.60 2.52 -9.08
C LEU A 39 -0.92 3.66 -9.81
N LEU A 40 0.01 3.34 -10.70
CA LEU A 40 0.67 4.32 -11.55
C LEU A 40 0.32 4.09 -13.02
N VAL A 41 0.31 5.16 -13.80
CA VAL A 41 0.22 5.15 -15.26
C VAL A 41 1.52 5.73 -15.82
N LEU A 42 2.18 4.98 -16.70
CA LEU A 42 3.43 5.43 -17.34
C LEU A 42 3.09 6.25 -18.58
N TYR A 43 3.53 7.51 -18.63
CA TYR A 43 3.29 8.40 -19.78
C TYR A 43 4.43 8.33 -20.80
N ASP A 44 5.66 8.21 -20.30
CA ASP A 44 6.86 8.17 -21.13
C ASP A 44 8.01 7.44 -20.43
N GLY A 45 8.89 6.79 -21.19
CA GLY A 45 10.01 6.02 -20.67
C GLY A 45 9.67 4.57 -20.40
N GLU A 46 10.38 3.96 -19.47
CA GLU A 46 10.23 2.56 -19.07
C GLU A 46 10.29 2.43 -17.53
N ILE A 47 9.47 1.56 -16.99
CA ILE A 47 9.58 1.09 -15.60
C ILE A 47 9.72 -0.43 -15.65
N SER A 48 10.62 -1.01 -14.86
CA SER A 48 10.70 -2.46 -14.69
C SER A 48 10.69 -2.84 -13.21
N PHE A 49 10.17 -4.02 -12.88
CA PHE A 49 10.05 -4.49 -11.51
C PHE A 49 10.24 -6.02 -11.44
N GLY A 50 10.36 -6.54 -10.21
CA GLY A 50 10.55 -7.97 -10.00
C GLY A 50 11.78 -8.52 -10.74
N ASP A 51 11.59 -9.60 -11.48
CA ASP A 51 12.62 -10.30 -12.27
C ASP A 51 12.86 -9.66 -13.65
N GLY A 52 12.39 -8.43 -13.86
CA GLY A 52 12.60 -7.68 -15.11
C GLY A 52 11.33 -7.50 -15.94
N GLU A 53 10.17 -7.65 -15.35
CA GLU A 53 8.90 -7.30 -15.99
C GLU A 53 8.87 -5.81 -16.36
N LYS A 54 8.47 -5.50 -17.59
CA LYS A 54 8.51 -4.15 -18.16
C LYS A 54 7.12 -3.55 -18.30
N VAL A 55 6.98 -2.33 -17.82
CA VAL A 55 5.83 -1.46 -18.03
C VAL A 55 6.17 -0.51 -19.17
N GLU A 56 5.36 -0.47 -20.19
CA GLU A 56 5.52 0.39 -21.35
C GLU A 56 4.65 1.64 -21.24
N ALA A 57 4.99 2.68 -22.02
CA ALA A 57 4.19 3.91 -22.03
C ALA A 57 2.72 3.61 -22.42
N GLY A 58 1.79 4.12 -21.63
CA GLY A 58 0.35 3.85 -21.72
C GLY A 58 -0.12 2.71 -20.80
N ASP A 59 0.77 1.82 -20.35
CA ASP A 59 0.43 0.78 -19.37
C ASP A 59 0.35 1.34 -17.94
N MET A 60 -0.32 0.60 -17.07
CA MET A 60 -0.39 0.90 -15.65
C MET A 60 0.28 -0.21 -14.84
N LEU A 61 0.91 0.16 -13.72
CA LEU A 61 1.46 -0.78 -12.75
C LEU A 61 0.71 -0.65 -11.43
N PHE A 62 0.13 -1.74 -10.97
CA PHE A 62 -0.42 -1.84 -9.64
C PHE A 62 0.59 -2.45 -8.68
N ILE A 63 0.85 -1.75 -7.57
CA ILE A 63 1.75 -2.19 -6.49
C ILE A 63 0.92 -2.28 -5.21
N PRO A 64 0.65 -3.49 -4.70
CA PRO A 64 -0.03 -3.67 -3.42
C PRO A 64 0.80 -3.12 -2.27
N GLY A 65 0.15 -2.51 -1.30
CA GLY A 65 0.81 -2.08 -0.06
C GLY A 65 1.40 -3.26 0.72
N GLY A 66 2.45 -3.00 1.49
CA GLY A 66 3.06 -4.02 2.33
C GLY A 66 3.99 -5.01 1.61
N LYS A 67 4.26 -4.81 0.34
CA LYS A 67 5.18 -5.66 -0.45
C LYS A 67 6.52 -4.97 -0.66
N MET A 68 7.60 -5.72 -0.44
CA MET A 68 8.94 -5.29 -0.85
C MET A 68 9.19 -5.75 -2.28
N LEU A 69 9.66 -4.83 -3.14
CA LEU A 69 10.03 -5.15 -4.52
C LEU A 69 11.23 -4.34 -4.98
N SER A 70 11.92 -4.82 -6.01
CA SER A 70 12.92 -4.04 -6.73
C SER A 70 12.24 -3.35 -7.90
N VAL A 71 12.38 -2.01 -8.01
CA VAL A 71 11.82 -1.22 -9.11
C VAL A 71 12.92 -0.43 -9.77
N THR A 72 12.95 -0.47 -11.10
CA THR A 72 13.82 0.38 -11.93
C THR A 72 12.97 1.41 -12.64
N TYR A 73 13.32 2.67 -12.52
CA TYR A 73 12.69 3.79 -13.17
C TYR A 73 13.60 4.36 -14.24
N GLY A 74 13.09 4.51 -15.46
CA GLY A 74 13.83 4.99 -16.63
C GLY A 74 14.62 3.90 -17.35
N SER A 75 14.84 4.09 -18.66
CA SER A 75 15.59 3.17 -19.52
C SER A 75 17.09 3.36 -19.36
N SER A 76 17.80 2.32 -18.92
CA SER A 76 19.27 2.27 -18.90
C SER A 76 19.75 0.84 -18.70
N ASP A 77 20.79 0.45 -19.45
CA ASP A 77 21.48 -0.84 -19.23
C ASP A 77 22.21 -0.89 -17.89
N LYS A 78 22.52 0.29 -17.33
CA LYS A 78 23.25 0.41 -16.05
C LYS A 78 22.60 1.50 -15.18
N PRO A 79 21.39 1.29 -14.66
CA PRO A 79 20.75 2.24 -13.77
C PRO A 79 21.56 2.37 -12.48
N LYS A 80 21.58 3.57 -11.89
CA LYS A 80 22.16 3.75 -10.56
C LYS A 80 21.38 2.94 -9.55
N VAL A 81 22.05 2.00 -8.87
CA VAL A 81 21.42 1.15 -7.86
C VAL A 81 21.50 1.85 -6.50
N ILE A 82 20.34 2.06 -5.87
CA ILE A 82 20.23 2.72 -4.58
C ILE A 82 19.35 1.90 -3.62
N THR A 83 19.52 2.15 -2.33
CA THR A 83 18.63 1.60 -1.31
C THR A 83 17.36 2.43 -1.18
N ASN A 84 16.31 1.87 -0.59
CA ASN A 84 15.11 2.64 -0.27
C ASN A 84 15.42 3.81 0.69
N GLU A 85 16.35 3.64 1.63
CA GLU A 85 16.80 4.70 2.55
C GLU A 85 17.48 5.86 1.79
N GLU A 86 18.37 5.57 0.83
CA GLU A 86 19.04 6.57 0.01
C GLU A 86 18.05 7.31 -0.89
N PHE A 87 17.14 6.57 -1.53
CA PHE A 87 16.07 7.16 -2.33
C PHE A 87 15.22 8.12 -1.51
N MET A 88 14.83 7.72 -0.28
CA MET A 88 13.99 8.53 0.58
C MET A 88 14.69 9.81 1.08
N THR A 89 16.01 9.78 1.18
CA THR A 89 16.80 10.91 1.68
C THR A 89 17.09 11.93 0.57
N HIS A 90 17.20 11.47 -0.69
CA HIS A 90 17.65 12.27 -1.83
C HIS A 90 16.74 12.12 -3.04
N ARG A 91 15.43 12.03 -2.81
CA ARG A 91 14.44 11.80 -3.87
C ARG A 91 14.50 12.87 -4.96
N GLU A 92 14.74 14.12 -4.60
CA GLU A 92 14.85 15.27 -5.47
C GLU A 92 15.97 15.16 -6.51
N LEU A 93 16.98 14.31 -6.28
CA LEU A 93 18.03 14.03 -7.27
C LEU A 93 17.55 13.15 -8.43
N TYR A 94 16.45 12.42 -8.21
CA TYR A 94 15.98 11.38 -9.12
C TYR A 94 14.61 11.69 -9.71
N PHE A 95 13.76 12.33 -8.92
CA PHE A 95 12.39 12.63 -9.27
C PHE A 95 12.07 14.10 -9.04
N ASP A 96 11.41 14.70 -10.03
CA ASP A 96 10.78 16.01 -9.93
C ASP A 96 9.25 15.86 -9.96
N SER A 97 8.52 16.73 -9.29
CA SER A 97 7.06 16.73 -9.23
C SER A 97 6.49 18.06 -9.72
N ASP A 98 5.23 18.09 -10.16
CA ASP A 98 4.57 19.25 -10.75
C ASP A 98 4.58 20.55 -9.94
N LYS A 99 4.88 20.48 -8.63
CA LYS A 99 4.97 21.67 -7.78
C LYS A 99 6.27 22.48 -7.98
N GLU A 100 7.31 21.88 -8.60
CA GLU A 100 8.63 22.49 -8.77
C GLU A 100 9.17 22.27 -10.19
N ALA A 101 8.53 22.87 -11.19
CA ALA A 101 8.96 22.77 -12.59
C ALA A 101 10.25 23.57 -12.84
N SER A 102 11.40 23.08 -12.41
CA SER A 102 12.68 23.78 -12.53
C SER A 102 13.77 23.08 -13.37
N HIS A 103 13.51 21.88 -13.91
CA HIS A 103 14.54 21.15 -14.65
C HIS A 103 14.47 21.39 -16.16
N ILE A 104 15.54 22.03 -16.70
CA ILE A 104 15.82 22.13 -18.13
C ILE A 104 16.81 21.00 -18.45
N GLY A 105 16.29 19.79 -18.69
CA GLY A 105 17.13 18.62 -19.03
C GLY A 105 16.35 17.52 -19.75
N LYS A 106 17.08 16.56 -20.35
CA LYS A 106 16.47 15.39 -20.98
C LYS A 106 15.93 14.48 -19.86
N LEU A 107 14.61 14.28 -19.82
CA LEU A 107 13.96 13.38 -18.90
C LEU A 107 14.19 11.91 -19.29
N SER A 108 14.22 11.03 -18.31
CA SER A 108 14.29 9.56 -18.49
C SER A 108 12.91 8.90 -18.49
N GLY A 109 11.85 9.70 -18.37
CA GLY A 109 10.46 9.26 -18.38
C GLY A 109 9.56 10.08 -17.47
N SER A 110 8.27 9.78 -17.51
CA SER A 110 7.27 10.41 -16.63
C SER A 110 6.11 9.46 -16.35
N PHE A 111 5.55 9.57 -15.14
CA PHE A 111 4.38 8.80 -14.73
C PHE A 111 3.52 9.59 -13.74
N GLY A 112 2.22 9.26 -13.71
CA GLY A 112 1.32 9.71 -12.68
C GLY A 112 0.98 8.56 -11.74
N TYR A 113 0.75 8.82 -10.44
CA TYR A 113 0.30 7.78 -9.52
C TYR A 113 -0.75 8.26 -8.55
N VAL A 114 -1.56 7.31 -8.10
CA VAL A 114 -2.52 7.46 -7.01
C VAL A 114 -2.20 6.41 -5.94
N ALA A 115 -1.99 6.87 -4.70
CA ALA A 115 -1.83 6.01 -3.54
C ALA A 115 -3.09 6.02 -2.69
N PHE A 116 -3.51 4.85 -2.23
CA PHE A 116 -4.76 4.66 -1.51
C PHE A 116 -4.74 3.46 -0.56
N GLU A 117 -5.61 3.49 0.44
CA GLU A 117 -5.99 2.33 1.23
C GLU A 117 -7.26 1.69 0.66
N ALA A 118 -7.32 0.37 0.64
CA ALA A 118 -8.51 -0.41 0.34
C ALA A 118 -8.66 -1.50 1.40
N LYS A 119 -9.63 -1.35 2.29
CA LYS A 119 -9.83 -2.23 3.44
C LYS A 119 -11.20 -2.87 3.43
N VAL A 120 -11.26 -4.16 3.74
CA VAL A 120 -12.51 -4.86 4.00
C VAL A 120 -12.82 -4.74 5.48
N PHE A 121 -14.08 -4.42 5.82
CA PHE A 121 -14.54 -4.17 7.19
C PHE A 121 -13.69 -3.14 7.94
N ASP A 122 -13.15 -2.13 7.24
CA ASP A 122 -12.24 -1.10 7.77
C ASP A 122 -10.99 -1.63 8.50
N SER A 123 -10.70 -2.91 8.40
CA SER A 123 -9.68 -3.56 9.21
C SER A 123 -8.60 -4.25 8.38
N VAL A 124 -8.98 -4.91 7.30
CA VAL A 124 -8.08 -5.79 6.53
C VAL A 124 -7.74 -5.16 5.20
N ASN A 125 -6.45 -4.88 4.95
CA ASN A 125 -6.01 -4.43 3.64
C ASN A 125 -6.32 -5.52 2.60
N PHE A 126 -7.22 -5.20 1.68
CA PHE A 126 -7.78 -6.14 0.72
C PHE A 126 -6.70 -6.81 -0.13
N PHE A 127 -5.89 -6.04 -0.81
CA PHE A 127 -4.89 -6.58 -1.75
C PHE A 127 -3.74 -7.31 -1.04
N THR A 128 -3.33 -6.83 0.13
CA THR A 128 -2.29 -7.48 0.93
C THR A 128 -2.76 -8.80 1.50
N SER A 129 -4.00 -8.87 1.99
CA SER A 129 -4.57 -10.11 2.53
C SER A 129 -4.77 -11.20 1.48
N LEU A 130 -4.95 -10.80 0.22
CA LEU A 130 -5.03 -11.72 -0.91
C LEU A 130 -3.66 -12.18 -1.42
N ASP A 131 -2.57 -11.68 -0.82
CA ASP A 131 -1.19 -11.90 -1.28
C ASP A 131 -0.98 -11.54 -2.76
N VAL A 132 -1.75 -10.56 -3.27
CA VAL A 132 -1.66 -10.11 -4.66
C VAL A 132 -0.25 -9.58 -4.93
N PRO A 133 0.47 -10.08 -5.95
CA PRO A 133 1.75 -9.49 -6.35
C PRO A 133 1.55 -8.18 -7.12
N PRO A 134 2.59 -7.38 -7.34
CA PRO A 134 2.55 -6.32 -8.33
C PRO A 134 2.22 -6.88 -9.72
N PHE A 135 1.42 -6.16 -10.52
CA PHE A 135 1.05 -6.59 -11.86
C PHE A 135 0.76 -5.42 -12.79
N ILE A 136 0.87 -5.68 -14.10
CA ILE A 136 0.63 -4.70 -15.15
C ILE A 136 -0.83 -4.76 -15.58
N ILE A 137 -1.45 -3.59 -15.75
CA ILE A 137 -2.79 -3.40 -16.30
C ILE A 137 -2.63 -2.79 -17.69
N LYS A 138 -3.19 -3.46 -18.71
CA LYS A 138 -3.11 -3.04 -20.11
C LYS A 138 -4.51 -2.87 -20.72
N GLY A 139 -4.64 -1.87 -21.62
CA GLY A 139 -5.85 -1.69 -22.40
C GLY A 139 -7.08 -1.20 -21.63
N GLU A 140 -6.89 -0.59 -20.47
CA GLU A 140 -7.97 -0.02 -19.65
C GLU A 140 -7.91 1.52 -19.67
N ASP A 141 -8.23 2.12 -20.83
CA ASP A 141 -8.16 3.57 -21.07
C ASP A 141 -9.05 4.38 -20.12
N GLU A 142 -10.17 3.81 -19.67
CA GLU A 142 -11.08 4.46 -18.73
C GLU A 142 -10.42 4.59 -17.35
N LEU A 143 -9.74 3.54 -16.91
CA LEU A 143 -8.99 3.56 -15.65
C LEU A 143 -7.84 4.57 -15.71
N ALA A 144 -7.10 4.62 -16.82
CA ALA A 144 -6.04 5.61 -17.02
C ALA A 144 -6.59 7.05 -17.03
N ARG A 145 -7.76 7.29 -17.64
CA ARG A 145 -8.45 8.60 -17.59
C ARG A 145 -8.87 8.96 -16.16
N THR A 146 -9.37 8.03 -15.38
CA THR A 146 -9.75 8.27 -13.98
C THR A 146 -8.55 8.66 -13.14
N ILE A 147 -7.38 8.03 -13.34
CA ILE A 147 -6.12 8.46 -12.71
C ILE A 147 -5.78 9.90 -13.09
N GLY A 148 -5.86 10.25 -14.38
CA GLY A 148 -5.64 11.62 -14.84
C GLY A 148 -6.58 12.64 -14.20
N GLN A 149 -7.84 12.29 -13.99
CA GLN A 149 -8.82 13.14 -13.29
C GLN A 149 -8.46 13.32 -11.81
N VAL A 150 -7.98 12.28 -11.12
CA VAL A 150 -7.51 12.40 -9.73
C VAL A 150 -6.30 13.32 -9.64
N LEU A 151 -5.35 13.20 -10.57
CA LEU A 151 -4.15 14.05 -10.63
C LEU A 151 -4.51 15.53 -10.90
N ALA A 152 -5.43 15.78 -11.81
CA ALA A 152 -5.93 17.12 -12.10
C ALA A 152 -6.67 17.73 -10.91
N GLU A 153 -7.54 16.95 -10.26
CA GLU A 153 -8.28 17.39 -9.07
C GLU A 153 -7.35 17.70 -7.90
N GLU A 154 -6.26 16.92 -7.73
CA GLU A 154 -5.28 17.18 -6.66
C GLU A 154 -4.57 18.52 -6.83
N LEU A 155 -4.35 18.97 -8.06
CA LEU A 155 -3.76 20.28 -8.34
C LEU A 155 -4.77 21.43 -8.25
N ALA A 156 -6.05 21.15 -8.38
CA ALA A 156 -7.08 22.17 -8.34
C ALA A 156 -7.33 22.69 -6.91
N ASP A 157 -7.58 24.00 -6.78
CA ASP A 157 -7.99 24.63 -5.53
C ASP A 157 -9.49 25.00 -5.63
N ILE A 158 -10.35 23.97 -5.55
CA ILE A 158 -11.80 24.10 -5.70
C ILE A 158 -12.56 23.44 -4.55
N ALA A 159 -13.76 23.97 -4.28
CA ALA A 159 -14.63 23.43 -3.24
C ALA A 159 -15.06 21.98 -3.58
N GLY A 160 -15.04 21.11 -2.58
CA GLY A 160 -15.45 19.70 -2.76
C GLY A 160 -14.33 18.76 -3.22
N LYS A 161 -13.12 19.25 -3.45
CA LYS A 161 -11.93 18.47 -3.86
C LYS A 161 -11.80 17.14 -3.13
N GLY A 162 -11.81 17.14 -1.80
CA GLY A 162 -11.66 15.91 -1.01
C GLY A 162 -12.75 14.87 -1.29
N ARG A 163 -13.97 15.31 -1.60
CA ARG A 163 -15.09 14.42 -1.95
C ARG A 163 -14.88 13.81 -3.33
N VAL A 164 -14.46 14.61 -4.30
CA VAL A 164 -14.18 14.15 -5.67
C VAL A 164 -13.03 13.16 -5.67
N LEU A 165 -11.91 13.48 -4.99
CA LEU A 165 -10.77 12.57 -4.83
C LEU A 165 -11.18 11.23 -4.24
N LYS A 166 -12.03 11.24 -3.20
CA LYS A 166 -12.55 10.00 -2.60
C LYS A 166 -13.34 9.18 -3.62
N ILE A 167 -14.34 9.77 -4.29
CA ILE A 167 -15.21 9.07 -5.25
C ILE A 167 -14.36 8.49 -6.41
N LYS A 168 -13.43 9.27 -6.96
CA LYS A 168 -12.57 8.82 -8.05
C LYS A 168 -11.60 7.71 -7.62
N THR A 169 -11.14 7.73 -6.38
CA THR A 169 -10.29 6.66 -5.85
C THR A 169 -11.11 5.37 -5.64
N GLU A 170 -12.35 5.47 -5.20
CA GLU A 170 -13.28 4.33 -5.14
C GLU A 170 -13.48 3.71 -6.53
N GLU A 171 -13.68 4.54 -7.56
CA GLU A 171 -13.80 4.12 -8.96
C GLU A 171 -12.52 3.38 -9.44
N ILE A 172 -11.33 3.91 -9.11
CA ILE A 172 -10.05 3.26 -9.41
C ILE A 172 -9.98 1.87 -8.78
N VAL A 173 -10.28 1.74 -7.49
CA VAL A 173 -10.23 0.45 -6.78
C VAL A 173 -11.17 -0.57 -7.41
N ILE A 174 -12.40 -0.15 -7.73
CA ILE A 174 -13.37 -1.01 -8.43
C ILE A 174 -12.82 -1.42 -9.80
N GLY A 175 -12.20 -0.51 -10.54
CA GLY A 175 -11.56 -0.78 -11.84
C GLY A 175 -10.46 -1.84 -11.73
N VAL A 176 -9.57 -1.72 -10.75
CA VAL A 176 -8.51 -2.71 -10.48
C VAL A 176 -9.10 -4.09 -10.15
N VAL A 177 -10.11 -4.16 -9.27
CA VAL A 177 -10.76 -5.43 -8.93
C VAL A 177 -11.46 -6.05 -10.14
N ARG A 178 -12.17 -5.25 -10.93
CA ARG A 178 -12.80 -5.71 -12.18
C ARG A 178 -11.79 -6.25 -13.19
N TYR A 179 -10.62 -5.59 -13.32
CA TYR A 179 -9.54 -6.08 -14.16
C TYR A 179 -9.04 -7.45 -13.72
N ILE A 180 -8.79 -7.63 -12.42
CA ILE A 180 -8.38 -8.91 -11.83
C ILE A 180 -9.41 -10.01 -12.17
N LEU A 181 -10.69 -9.74 -11.99
CA LEU A 181 -11.77 -10.69 -12.25
C LEU A 181 -11.92 -11.00 -13.76
N LYS A 182 -11.88 -9.98 -14.62
CA LYS A 182 -12.01 -10.10 -16.08
C LYS A 182 -10.90 -10.96 -16.70
N HIS A 183 -9.68 -10.80 -16.19
CA HIS A 183 -8.50 -11.52 -16.70
C HIS A 183 -8.18 -12.79 -15.91
N HIS A 184 -9.05 -13.20 -15.00
CA HIS A 184 -8.86 -14.38 -14.15
C HIS A 184 -7.51 -14.40 -13.41
N LEU A 185 -7.03 -13.22 -13.01
CA LEU A 185 -5.79 -13.09 -12.25
C LEU A 185 -6.03 -13.52 -10.79
N PHE A 186 -5.06 -14.23 -10.23
CA PHE A 186 -5.06 -14.60 -8.79
C PHE A 186 -6.32 -15.37 -8.36
N VAL A 187 -6.84 -16.24 -9.23
CA VAL A 187 -8.12 -16.97 -9.01
C VAL A 187 -8.07 -17.83 -7.76
N GLU A 188 -6.94 -18.50 -7.50
CA GLU A 188 -6.78 -19.32 -6.29
C GLU A 188 -6.81 -18.49 -5.02
N GLN A 189 -6.11 -17.34 -5.02
CA GLN A 189 -6.10 -16.40 -3.91
C GLN A 189 -7.49 -15.82 -3.68
N LEU A 190 -8.19 -15.43 -4.75
CA LEU A 190 -9.56 -14.92 -4.66
C LEU A 190 -10.54 -15.99 -4.20
N ALA A 191 -10.45 -17.21 -4.70
CA ALA A 191 -11.36 -18.32 -4.35
C ALA A 191 -11.18 -18.72 -2.88
N THR A 192 -9.94 -18.88 -2.44
CA THR A 192 -9.60 -19.20 -1.05
C THR A 192 -10.09 -18.11 -0.11
N ASN A 193 -9.91 -16.86 -0.46
CA ASN A 193 -10.15 -15.70 0.38
C ASN A 193 -11.61 -15.20 0.35
N SER A 194 -12.39 -15.51 -0.68
CA SER A 194 -13.84 -15.19 -0.67
C SER A 194 -14.58 -15.89 0.48
N THR A 195 -14.04 -17.00 0.98
CA THR A 195 -14.57 -17.73 2.13
C THR A 195 -14.26 -17.03 3.45
N TYR A 196 -13.14 -16.28 3.54
CA TYR A 196 -12.72 -15.58 4.76
C TYR A 196 -13.68 -14.48 5.17
N PHE A 197 -14.07 -13.66 4.19
CA PHE A 197 -14.95 -12.52 4.45
C PHE A 197 -16.40 -12.91 4.79
N LYS A 198 -16.68 -14.22 4.86
CA LYS A 198 -18.01 -14.74 5.21
C LYS A 198 -18.07 -15.38 6.60
N ASP A 199 -16.93 -15.68 7.22
CA ASP A 199 -16.92 -16.27 8.55
C ASP A 199 -17.04 -15.18 9.63
N PRO A 200 -18.17 -15.10 10.35
CA PRO A 200 -18.40 -14.05 11.35
C PRO A 200 -17.32 -14.03 12.44
N ARG A 201 -16.80 -15.19 12.82
CA ARG A 201 -15.78 -15.31 13.88
C ARG A 201 -14.47 -14.65 13.45
N LEU A 202 -14.10 -14.76 12.17
CA LEU A 202 -12.92 -14.11 11.64
C LEU A 202 -13.11 -12.59 11.57
N ILE A 203 -14.30 -12.12 11.20
CA ILE A 203 -14.68 -10.70 11.23
C ILE A 203 -14.53 -10.14 12.64
N ASP A 204 -15.03 -10.88 13.65
CA ASP A 204 -14.92 -10.49 15.05
C ASP A 204 -13.46 -10.42 15.52
N ILE A 205 -12.59 -11.38 15.10
CA ILE A 205 -11.15 -11.33 15.37
C ILE A 205 -10.53 -10.07 14.76
N PHE A 206 -10.82 -9.76 13.50
CA PHE A 206 -10.25 -8.58 12.83
C PHE A 206 -10.70 -7.28 13.50
N ALA A 207 -11.98 -7.15 13.82
CA ALA A 207 -12.52 -6.00 14.52
C ALA A 207 -11.84 -5.84 15.90
N TYR A 208 -11.71 -6.94 16.65
CA TYR A 208 -11.05 -6.90 17.94
C TYR A 208 -9.57 -6.48 17.85
N ILE A 209 -8.81 -7.04 16.90
CA ILE A 209 -7.41 -6.65 16.67
C ILE A 209 -7.30 -5.16 16.38
N LYS A 210 -8.16 -4.63 15.49
CA LYS A 210 -8.19 -3.21 15.13
C LYS A 210 -8.41 -2.32 16.34
N ASP A 211 -9.45 -2.63 17.13
CA ASP A 211 -9.86 -1.81 18.28
C ASP A 211 -8.89 -1.91 19.46
N ASN A 212 -8.09 -2.99 19.53
CA ASN A 212 -7.20 -3.28 20.64
C ASN A 212 -5.73 -3.42 20.23
N ILE A 213 -5.29 -2.71 19.18
CA ILE A 213 -3.96 -2.90 18.56
C ILE A 213 -2.80 -2.75 19.53
N GLY A 214 -2.92 -1.89 20.52
CA GLY A 214 -1.94 -1.69 21.60
C GLY A 214 -2.03 -2.67 22.78
N GLY A 215 -3.09 -3.50 22.81
CA GLY A 215 -3.42 -4.38 23.92
C GLY A 215 -2.83 -5.79 23.80
N ASP A 216 -3.36 -6.68 24.65
CA ASP A 216 -3.07 -8.11 24.58
C ASP A 216 -3.86 -8.77 23.44
N LEU A 217 -3.13 -9.23 22.44
CA LEU A 217 -3.64 -9.92 21.26
C LEU A 217 -3.07 -11.35 21.17
N SER A 218 -2.88 -11.99 22.34
CA SER A 218 -2.46 -13.40 22.41
C SER A 218 -3.50 -14.34 21.79
N ASN A 219 -3.06 -15.53 21.40
CA ASN A 219 -3.97 -16.56 20.86
C ASN A 219 -5.12 -16.87 21.85
N LYS A 220 -4.85 -16.83 23.15
CA LYS A 220 -5.88 -17.00 24.18
C LYS A 220 -7.00 -15.95 24.08
N VAL A 221 -6.63 -14.68 23.88
CA VAL A 221 -7.60 -13.59 23.71
C VAL A 221 -8.38 -13.77 22.43
N LEU A 222 -7.70 -14.03 21.30
CA LEU A 222 -8.36 -14.25 20.02
C LEU A 222 -9.27 -15.48 20.00
N ALA A 223 -8.88 -16.55 20.71
CA ALA A 223 -9.70 -17.74 20.87
C ALA A 223 -11.02 -17.44 21.59
N ASN A 224 -10.97 -16.61 22.62
CA ASN A 224 -12.17 -16.16 23.33
C ASN A 224 -13.08 -15.32 22.43
N VAL A 225 -12.50 -14.42 21.63
CA VAL A 225 -13.25 -13.57 20.68
C VAL A 225 -13.98 -14.43 19.63
N ALA A 226 -13.30 -15.43 19.09
CA ALA A 226 -13.87 -16.33 18.08
C ALA A 226 -14.70 -17.48 18.67
N ASN A 227 -14.75 -17.61 19.99
CA ASN A 227 -15.39 -18.72 20.67
C ASN A 227 -14.89 -20.11 20.20
N VAL A 228 -13.57 -20.25 20.12
CA VAL A 228 -12.85 -21.48 19.76
C VAL A 228 -11.79 -21.81 20.82
N SER A 229 -11.16 -22.99 20.74
CA SER A 229 -10.05 -23.32 21.64
C SER A 229 -8.77 -22.54 21.28
N GLU A 230 -7.91 -22.30 22.29
CA GLU A 230 -6.63 -21.61 22.11
C GLU A 230 -5.71 -22.35 21.12
N ASP A 231 -5.69 -23.67 21.16
CA ASP A 231 -4.90 -24.50 20.26
C ASP A 231 -5.41 -24.45 18.81
N TYR A 232 -6.69 -24.19 18.63
CA TYR A 232 -7.33 -24.16 17.31
C TYR A 232 -7.26 -22.78 16.64
N VAL A 233 -7.30 -21.68 17.39
CA VAL A 233 -7.41 -20.32 16.80
C VAL A 233 -6.29 -19.99 15.82
N GLY A 234 -5.05 -20.42 16.13
CA GLY A 234 -3.90 -20.18 15.25
C GLY A 234 -4.02 -20.92 13.91
N GLN A 235 -4.42 -22.19 13.96
CA GLN A 235 -4.65 -22.99 12.74
C GLN A 235 -5.86 -22.47 11.98
N TYR A 236 -6.94 -22.15 12.67
CA TYR A 236 -8.17 -21.60 12.12
C TYR A 236 -7.89 -20.27 11.36
N PHE A 237 -7.21 -19.32 12.01
CA PHE A 237 -6.85 -18.06 11.41
C PHE A 237 -5.96 -18.28 10.18
N LYS A 238 -4.90 -19.11 10.30
CA LYS A 238 -3.99 -19.41 9.19
C LYS A 238 -4.69 -20.13 8.04
N MET A 239 -5.57 -21.07 8.34
CA MET A 239 -6.37 -21.78 7.32
C MET A 239 -7.22 -20.80 6.50
N LEU A 240 -7.80 -19.80 7.15
CA LEU A 240 -8.67 -18.82 6.49
C LEU A 240 -7.89 -17.65 5.85
N THR A 241 -6.77 -17.21 6.40
CA THR A 241 -6.05 -16.01 5.94
C THR A 241 -4.73 -16.29 5.23
N GLY A 242 -4.25 -17.53 5.28
CA GLY A 242 -2.93 -17.92 4.75
C GLY A 242 -1.75 -17.54 5.64
N ILE A 243 -1.95 -16.69 6.67
CA ILE A 243 -0.89 -16.17 7.55
C ILE A 243 -1.18 -16.47 9.02
N ASN A 244 -0.15 -16.48 9.86
CA ASN A 244 -0.35 -16.64 11.30
C ASN A 244 -0.97 -15.37 11.92
N PRO A 245 -1.82 -15.49 12.94
CA PRO A 245 -2.43 -14.32 13.60
C PRO A 245 -1.40 -13.34 14.17
N GLN A 246 -0.29 -13.84 14.72
CA GLN A 246 0.75 -12.97 15.28
C GLN A 246 1.52 -12.18 14.21
N ASP A 247 1.75 -12.77 13.02
CA ASP A 247 2.34 -12.07 11.88
C ASP A 247 1.40 -10.97 11.35
N TYR A 248 0.09 -11.27 11.29
CA TYR A 248 -0.94 -10.30 10.94
C TYR A 248 -0.99 -9.14 11.95
N ILE A 249 -1.01 -9.43 13.26
CA ILE A 249 -1.01 -8.42 14.32
C ILE A 249 0.24 -7.54 14.25
N GLU A 250 1.40 -8.14 14.04
CA GLU A 250 2.64 -7.37 13.89
C GLU A 250 2.57 -6.41 12.70
N TYR A 251 2.06 -6.89 11.56
CA TYR A 251 1.85 -6.04 10.39
C TYR A 251 0.90 -4.87 10.70
N GLN A 252 -0.24 -5.13 11.33
CA GLN A 252 -1.23 -4.10 11.71
C GLN A 252 -0.66 -3.08 12.72
N ARG A 253 0.14 -3.54 13.69
CA ARG A 253 0.86 -2.66 14.62
C ARG A 253 1.82 -1.72 13.90
N MET A 254 2.57 -2.24 12.96
CA MET A 254 3.52 -1.45 12.16
C MET A 254 2.82 -0.48 11.22
N GLU A 255 1.72 -0.87 10.58
CA GLU A 255 0.89 0.00 9.76
C GLU A 255 0.32 1.16 10.59
N SER A 256 -0.20 0.87 11.79
CA SER A 256 -0.69 1.86 12.74
C SER A 256 0.43 2.80 13.20
N ALA A 257 1.64 2.28 13.42
CA ALA A 257 2.81 3.10 13.76
C ALA A 257 3.17 4.07 12.64
N VAL A 258 3.13 3.64 11.36
CA VAL A 258 3.34 4.53 10.21
C VAL A 258 2.30 5.64 10.18
N SER A 259 1.02 5.30 10.37
CA SER A 259 -0.06 6.29 10.46
C SER A 259 0.20 7.32 11.56
N LEU A 260 0.56 6.88 12.76
CA LEU A 260 0.89 7.78 13.88
C LEU A 260 2.14 8.63 13.64
N LEU A 261 3.15 8.10 12.94
CA LEU A 261 4.33 8.86 12.52
C LEU A 261 3.97 10.02 11.57
N ARG A 262 2.96 9.83 10.72
CA ARG A 262 2.46 10.80 9.74
C ARG A 262 1.56 11.85 10.37
N THR A 263 0.67 11.42 11.25
CA THR A 263 -0.45 12.25 11.75
C THR A 263 -0.22 12.88 13.12
N SER A 264 0.84 12.48 13.84
CA SER A 264 1.08 12.94 15.21
C SER A 264 2.51 13.43 15.46
N LYS A 265 2.67 14.26 16.49
CA LYS A 265 3.98 14.71 17.03
C LYS A 265 4.49 13.82 18.18
N LYS A 266 3.85 12.67 18.45
CA LYS A 266 4.23 11.74 19.53
C LYS A 266 5.67 11.26 19.37
N SER A 267 6.40 11.03 20.45
CA SER A 267 7.75 10.46 20.38
C SER A 267 7.73 9.05 19.80
N ILE A 268 8.84 8.58 19.23
CA ILE A 268 8.99 7.22 18.73
C ILE A 268 8.66 6.18 19.81
N ARG A 269 9.11 6.46 21.05
CA ARG A 269 8.80 5.64 22.22
C ARG A 269 7.29 5.59 22.50
N ALA A 270 6.62 6.73 22.47
CA ALA A 270 5.18 6.80 22.71
C ALA A 270 4.40 6.05 21.63
N ILE A 271 4.78 6.18 20.35
CA ILE A 271 4.16 5.45 19.25
C ILE A 271 4.37 3.94 19.42
N GLY A 272 5.60 3.49 19.71
CA GLY A 272 5.88 2.08 19.96
C GLY A 272 5.00 1.50 21.08
N ALA A 273 4.87 2.23 22.19
CA ALA A 273 4.02 1.82 23.30
C ALA A 273 2.52 1.77 22.91
N GLU A 274 2.04 2.77 22.17
CA GLU A 274 0.63 2.87 21.73
C GLU A 274 0.24 1.73 20.80
N VAL A 275 1.15 1.28 19.94
CA VAL A 275 0.91 0.13 19.06
C VAL A 275 1.30 -1.22 19.68
N GLY A 276 1.54 -1.27 21.00
CA GLY A 276 1.68 -2.52 21.76
C GLY A 276 3.10 -3.08 21.90
N TYR A 277 4.14 -2.26 21.67
CA TYR A 277 5.52 -2.66 21.92
C TYR A 277 6.00 -2.17 23.28
N LYS A 278 6.36 -3.11 24.17
CA LYS A 278 6.90 -2.81 25.49
C LYS A 278 8.35 -2.28 25.44
N ASP A 279 9.11 -2.72 24.46
CA ASP A 279 10.52 -2.33 24.26
C ASP A 279 10.69 -1.48 23.00
N THR A 280 11.15 -0.23 23.19
CA THR A 280 11.34 0.74 22.09
C THR A 280 12.45 0.32 21.13
N ALA A 281 13.52 -0.32 21.61
CA ALA A 281 14.62 -0.75 20.76
C ALA A 281 14.19 -1.92 19.86
N TYR A 282 13.40 -2.85 20.41
CA TYR A 282 12.80 -3.93 19.65
C TYR A 282 11.83 -3.37 18.58
N PHE A 283 10.95 -2.45 18.94
CA PHE A 283 10.10 -1.74 17.99
C PHE A 283 10.90 -1.12 16.84
N CYS A 284 11.96 -0.35 17.14
CA CYS A 284 12.77 0.31 16.12
C CYS A 284 13.47 -0.69 15.19
N ARG A 285 13.97 -1.82 15.73
CA ARG A 285 14.58 -2.89 14.91
C ARG A 285 13.55 -3.53 13.98
N ARG A 286 12.38 -3.91 14.49
CA ARG A 286 11.30 -4.51 13.69
C ARG A 286 10.80 -3.54 12.63
N PHE A 287 10.60 -2.27 12.99
CA PHE A 287 10.19 -1.22 12.08
C PHE A 287 11.19 -1.07 10.91
N LYS A 288 12.49 -0.95 11.22
CA LYS A 288 13.54 -0.86 10.20
C LYS A 288 13.60 -2.11 9.33
N MET A 289 13.42 -3.30 9.91
CA MET A 289 13.45 -4.56 9.18
C MET A 289 12.26 -4.65 8.19
N MET A 290 11.07 -4.21 8.61
CA MET A 290 9.85 -4.27 7.79
C MET A 290 9.84 -3.20 6.69
N PHE A 291 10.25 -1.96 7.01
CA PHE A 291 10.14 -0.81 6.08
C PHE A 291 11.47 -0.40 5.43
N GLY A 292 12.57 -1.03 5.76
CA GLY A 292 13.90 -0.70 5.25
C GLY A 292 14.49 0.60 5.80
N ILE A 293 13.71 1.43 6.51
CA ILE A 293 14.13 2.73 7.06
C ILE A 293 13.76 2.88 8.55
N PRO A 294 14.55 3.62 9.35
CA PRO A 294 14.20 3.91 10.74
C PRO A 294 12.91 4.75 10.87
N ALA A 295 12.12 4.51 11.92
CA ALA A 295 10.89 5.25 12.20
C ALA A 295 11.07 6.78 12.24
N GLY A 296 12.19 7.27 12.80
CA GLY A 296 12.49 8.70 12.83
C GLY A 296 12.79 9.30 11.43
N LYS A 297 13.32 8.51 10.50
CA LYS A 297 13.50 8.92 9.11
C LYS A 297 12.18 8.92 8.36
N MET A 298 11.32 7.92 8.60
CA MET A 298 9.97 7.87 8.06
C MET A 298 9.19 9.15 8.41
N ARG A 299 9.21 9.59 9.67
CA ARG A 299 8.56 10.85 10.10
C ARG A 299 9.06 12.08 9.34
N ARG A 300 10.38 12.22 9.18
CA ARG A 300 10.97 13.35 8.44
C ARG A 300 10.54 13.39 6.99
N ARG A 301 10.41 12.22 6.36
CA ARG A 301 9.89 12.07 5.00
C ARG A 301 8.50 12.69 4.86
N GLU A 302 7.59 12.33 5.76
CA GLU A 302 6.20 12.80 5.70
C GLU A 302 6.10 14.32 5.97
N SER A 303 6.95 14.86 6.83
CA SER A 303 7.03 16.30 7.07
C SER A 303 7.49 17.09 5.84
N LEU A 304 8.38 16.50 5.02
CA LEU A 304 8.85 17.11 3.77
C LEU A 304 7.87 16.94 2.60
N MET A 305 6.96 15.96 2.67
CA MET A 305 5.93 15.71 1.65
C MET A 305 4.66 16.55 1.86
N ASN A 306 4.49 17.14 3.04
CA ASN A 306 3.39 18.03 3.38
C ASN A 306 3.73 19.51 3.21
N LEU A 307 4.93 19.83 2.78
CA LEU A 307 5.39 21.14 2.32
C LEU A 307 5.38 21.18 0.80
#